data_9e664daefa47efbe7fba354ac88811ee
#
_entry.id   9e664daefa47efbe7fba354ac88811ee
#
_cell.length_a   1.000
_cell.length_b   1.000
_cell.length_c   1.000
_cell.angle_alpha   90.00
_cell.angle_beta   90.00
_cell.angle_gamma   90.00
#
_symmetry.space_group_name_H-M   'P 1'
#
loop_
_entity.id
_entity.type
_entity.pdbx_description
1 polymer ?
#
loop_
_entity_poly.entity_id
_entity_poly.type
_entity_poly.pdbx_seq_one_letter_code
_entity_poly.pdbx_strand_id
1 'polypeptide(L)'
;MAHKKKRSHDLLSFLLWLLLMSIILVSEARGEDRVLLVGVGRYSQFEEKLNGVSLDISMMREIVHLMGFKRNEIKVLEHENASTANVYDALENWLIKGAGPDDRVLFYFSGHGSQIPDENNDEADQFDEVLLLHDTAFSEKHGRQTLTGVLLDDHLNHMLARMKSRNILIILDACHSGSATKRMQLSSRSFQTSQAKVKYFYYSPSLEAAGEGGSFDLMNPQTMQADGSHYVAITACRDDEKTIATAQGSIFTLGLWQTVRSAAAVGDKITPEELQLETTKFIQEQIQSDVAVFYPQIAGNIHLRKRPLNLVSMAAENGFLRQKLNTLVHKSHEKVWIKLNKACFEPGEALQISVWTPEPGFLNIMQITADDQAIVLFPNRYHPHNALGQGKITLPTGRMDFELVAEGPSGPNLITAFLTRSPINGFQSGFKTAQDVLAELSPSSTRSLVMRRNSDWLAAGKVTAEIRGSGQCRLE
;
A
#
# COMPACT_ATOMS: atom_id res chain seq x y z
N MET A 1 -70.61 -22.40 16.79
CA MET A 1 -69.88 -21.21 16.21
C MET A 1 -68.37 -21.07 16.65
N ALA A 2 -67.92 -21.82 17.63
CA ALA A 2 -66.49 -21.68 18.14
C ALA A 2 -65.42 -22.35 17.28
N HIS A 3 -65.72 -23.39 16.48
CA HIS A 3 -64.74 -24.11 15.67
C HIS A 3 -64.25 -23.40 14.40
N LYS A 4 -65.00 -22.42 13.87
CA LYS A 4 -64.57 -21.65 12.68
C LYS A 4 -63.60 -20.54 12.97
N LYS A 5 -63.59 -20.00 14.22
CA LYS A 5 -62.70 -18.89 14.61
C LYS A 5 -61.28 -19.34 14.90
N LYS A 6 -61.09 -20.59 15.37
CA LYS A 6 -59.75 -21.12 15.67
C LYS A 6 -58.94 -21.42 14.41
N ARG A 7 -59.58 -21.96 13.34
CA ARG A 7 -58.93 -22.25 12.05
C ARG A 7 -58.43 -20.99 11.31
N SER A 8 -59.11 -19.84 11.47
CA SER A 8 -58.67 -18.59 10.81
C SER A 8 -57.45 -17.97 11.49
N HIS A 9 -57.31 -18.13 12.82
CA HIS A 9 -56.11 -17.65 13.53
C HIS A 9 -54.87 -18.49 13.21
N ASP A 10 -55.03 -19.81 13.09
CA ASP A 10 -53.91 -20.71 12.77
C ASP A 10 -53.44 -20.48 11.32
N LEU A 11 -54.33 -20.18 10.38
CA LEU A 11 -53.98 -19.86 8.99
C LEU A 11 -53.26 -18.50 8.89
N LEU A 12 -53.74 -17.50 9.65
CA LEU A 12 -53.13 -16.17 9.69
C LEU A 12 -51.73 -16.21 10.30
N SER A 13 -51.57 -16.98 11.40
CA SER A 13 -50.26 -17.21 12.04
C SER A 13 -49.30 -17.97 11.12
N PHE A 14 -49.75 -18.94 10.36
CA PHE A 14 -48.97 -19.68 9.40
C PHE A 14 -48.55 -18.82 8.20
N LEU A 15 -49.44 -17.95 7.69
CA LEU A 15 -49.13 -16.99 6.64
C LEU A 15 -48.15 -15.91 7.13
N LEU A 16 -48.32 -15.44 8.38
CA LEU A 16 -47.34 -14.49 9.00
C LEU A 16 -45.99 -15.14 9.21
N TRP A 17 -45.94 -16.42 9.58
CA TRP A 17 -44.70 -17.18 9.74
C TRP A 17 -44.01 -17.44 8.40
N LEU A 18 -44.78 -17.76 7.32
CA LEU A 18 -44.26 -17.84 5.95
C LEU A 18 -43.75 -16.50 5.42
N LEU A 19 -44.44 -15.39 5.75
CA LEU A 19 -43.97 -14.03 5.40
C LEU A 19 -42.71 -13.66 6.14
N LEU A 20 -42.62 -13.97 7.44
CA LEU A 20 -41.38 -13.79 8.23
C LEU A 20 -40.25 -14.68 7.72
N MET A 21 -40.53 -15.94 7.34
CA MET A 21 -39.55 -16.83 6.72
C MET A 21 -39.10 -16.35 5.34
N SER A 22 -39.98 -15.76 4.55
CA SER A 22 -39.59 -15.16 3.25
C SER A 22 -38.75 -13.89 3.41
N ILE A 23 -38.95 -13.13 4.49
CA ILE A 23 -38.14 -11.98 4.84
C ILE A 23 -36.74 -12.41 5.35
N ILE A 24 -36.64 -13.55 6.04
CA ILE A 24 -35.39 -14.12 6.52
C ILE A 24 -34.59 -14.79 5.37
N LEU A 25 -35.28 -15.31 4.33
CA LEU A 25 -34.65 -15.92 3.14
C LEU A 25 -34.22 -14.91 2.08
N VAL A 26 -34.64 -13.66 2.16
CA VAL A 26 -34.04 -12.53 1.46
C VAL A 26 -32.99 -11.89 2.40
N SER A 27 -32.12 -12.69 2.97
CA SER A 27 -30.76 -12.27 3.17
C SER A 27 -30.21 -12.10 1.76
N GLU A 28 -30.35 -10.90 1.20
CA GLU A 28 -29.52 -10.49 0.08
C GLU A 28 -28.14 -10.97 0.42
N ALA A 29 -27.61 -11.92 -0.37
CA ALA A 29 -26.20 -12.20 -0.36
C ALA A 29 -25.57 -10.85 -0.71
N ARG A 30 -25.31 -10.03 0.32
CA ARG A 30 -24.50 -8.83 0.18
C ARG A 30 -23.23 -9.34 -0.41
N GLY A 31 -23.03 -9.00 -1.67
CA GLY A 31 -21.80 -9.29 -2.33
C GLY A 31 -20.64 -8.88 -1.41
N GLU A 32 -19.58 -9.61 -1.45
CA GLU A 32 -18.39 -9.28 -0.67
C GLU A 32 -17.37 -8.71 -1.65
N ASP A 33 -17.00 -7.45 -1.45
CA ASP A 33 -15.88 -6.84 -2.16
C ASP A 33 -14.65 -7.76 -2.09
N ARG A 34 -13.84 -7.79 -3.13
CA ARG A 34 -12.65 -8.64 -3.20
C ARG A 34 -11.43 -7.87 -3.65
N VAL A 35 -10.37 -8.02 -2.88
CA VAL A 35 -9.05 -7.49 -3.18
C VAL A 35 -8.04 -8.63 -3.24
N LEU A 36 -7.21 -8.66 -4.28
CA LEU A 36 -6.04 -9.52 -4.38
C LEU A 36 -4.80 -8.65 -4.57
N LEU A 37 -3.89 -8.71 -3.60
CA LEU A 37 -2.60 -8.05 -3.64
C LEU A 37 -1.52 -9.11 -3.86
N VAL A 38 -0.76 -9.00 -4.95
CA VAL A 38 0.33 -9.91 -5.31
C VAL A 38 1.64 -9.13 -5.33
N GLY A 39 2.63 -9.59 -4.56
CA GLY A 39 3.95 -8.97 -4.48
C GLY A 39 5.07 -9.97 -4.65
N VAL A 40 5.86 -9.85 -5.72
CA VAL A 40 6.96 -10.78 -6.03
C VAL A 40 8.28 -10.04 -6.03
N GLY A 41 8.99 -10.09 -4.91
CA GLY A 41 10.34 -9.53 -4.76
C GLY A 41 11.44 -10.59 -4.67
N ARG A 42 11.07 -11.87 -4.65
CA ARG A 42 12.00 -13.01 -4.60
C ARG A 42 11.52 -14.11 -5.52
N TYR A 43 12.43 -14.61 -6.33
CA TYR A 43 12.19 -15.66 -7.32
C TYR A 43 12.96 -16.90 -6.94
N SER A 44 12.34 -18.07 -7.07
CA SER A 44 12.94 -19.35 -6.63
C SER A 44 14.13 -19.79 -7.50
N GLN A 45 14.14 -19.39 -8.77
CA GLN A 45 15.13 -19.80 -9.77
C GLN A 45 16.11 -18.69 -10.16
N PHE A 46 15.96 -17.48 -9.60
CA PHE A 46 16.83 -16.34 -9.90
C PHE A 46 17.39 -15.75 -8.61
N GLU A 47 18.68 -15.38 -8.65
CA GLU A 47 19.29 -14.64 -7.53
C GLU A 47 18.82 -13.20 -7.44
N GLU A 48 18.21 -12.71 -8.51
CA GLU A 48 17.72 -11.33 -8.58
C GLU A 48 16.58 -11.10 -7.59
N LYS A 49 16.69 -10.00 -6.84
CA LYS A 49 15.70 -9.60 -5.85
C LYS A 49 15.27 -8.17 -6.12
N LEU A 50 13.96 -7.92 -6.03
CA LEU A 50 13.40 -6.58 -5.96
C LEU A 50 13.21 -6.18 -4.51
N ASN A 51 14.00 -5.21 -4.07
CA ASN A 51 13.82 -4.62 -2.75
C ASN A 51 12.56 -3.73 -2.76
N GLY A 52 11.90 -3.62 -1.60
CA GLY A 52 10.76 -2.72 -1.43
C GLY A 52 9.39 -3.27 -1.78
N VAL A 53 9.28 -4.44 -2.44
CA VAL A 53 7.97 -5.04 -2.79
C VAL A 53 7.09 -5.28 -1.56
N SER A 54 7.65 -5.69 -0.43
CA SER A 54 6.89 -5.81 0.83
C SER A 54 6.35 -4.47 1.33
N LEU A 55 7.05 -3.36 1.04
CA LEU A 55 6.54 -2.02 1.34
C LEU A 55 5.43 -1.63 0.37
N ASP A 56 5.54 -2.00 -0.92
CA ASP A 56 4.46 -1.80 -1.89
C ASP A 56 3.17 -2.49 -1.42
N ILE A 57 3.27 -3.74 -0.98
CA ILE A 57 2.13 -4.48 -0.41
C ILE A 57 1.59 -3.80 0.85
N SER A 58 2.46 -3.27 1.70
CA SER A 58 2.04 -2.55 2.91
C SER A 58 1.31 -1.26 2.58
N MET A 59 1.81 -0.46 1.62
CA MET A 59 1.16 0.74 1.12
C MET A 59 -0.18 0.42 0.46
N MET A 60 -0.24 -0.62 -0.36
CA MET A 60 -1.51 -1.04 -1.00
C MET A 60 -2.54 -1.55 0.01
N ARG A 61 -2.13 -2.21 1.09
CA ARG A 61 -3.04 -2.57 2.19
C ARG A 61 -3.68 -1.34 2.83
N GLU A 62 -2.92 -0.27 3.01
CA GLU A 62 -3.45 1.00 3.52
C GLU A 62 -4.38 1.66 2.50
N ILE A 63 -3.98 1.72 1.22
CA ILE A 63 -4.82 2.24 0.14
C ILE A 63 -6.18 1.55 0.10
N VAL A 64 -6.21 0.22 0.06
CA VAL A 64 -7.49 -0.51 -0.02
C VAL A 64 -8.32 -0.37 1.26
N HIS A 65 -7.68 -0.21 2.40
CA HIS A 65 -8.38 0.10 3.65
C HIS A 65 -9.00 1.50 3.60
N LEU A 66 -8.28 2.51 3.11
CA LEU A 66 -8.80 3.85 2.87
C LEU A 66 -9.90 3.87 1.79
N MET A 67 -9.88 2.92 0.86
CA MET A 67 -10.98 2.69 -0.10
C MET A 67 -12.17 1.93 0.53
N GLY A 68 -12.16 1.67 1.83
CA GLY A 68 -13.26 1.07 2.59
C GLY A 68 -13.37 -0.45 2.48
N PHE A 69 -12.35 -1.15 1.96
CA PHE A 69 -12.33 -2.61 1.97
C PHE A 69 -12.03 -3.15 3.36
N LYS A 70 -12.77 -4.18 3.77
CA LYS A 70 -12.59 -4.83 5.07
C LYS A 70 -11.45 -5.86 5.02
N ARG A 71 -10.90 -6.20 6.18
CA ARG A 71 -9.78 -7.16 6.27
C ARG A 71 -10.08 -8.54 5.68
N ASN A 72 -11.30 -9.03 5.84
CA ASN A 72 -11.75 -10.31 5.28
C ASN A 72 -11.99 -10.28 3.77
N GLU A 73 -12.03 -9.10 3.17
CA GLU A 73 -12.18 -8.88 1.73
C GLU A 73 -10.82 -8.79 1.01
N ILE A 74 -9.70 -8.84 1.76
CA ILE A 74 -8.35 -8.65 1.23
C ILE A 74 -7.54 -9.95 1.33
N LYS A 75 -7.15 -10.50 0.19
CA LYS A 75 -6.21 -11.61 0.07
C LYS A 75 -4.85 -11.07 -0.37
N VAL A 76 -3.78 -11.57 0.25
CA VAL A 76 -2.41 -11.16 -0.08
C VAL A 76 -1.57 -12.38 -0.35
N LEU A 77 -0.88 -12.36 -1.48
CA LEU A 77 0.14 -13.32 -1.86
C LEU A 77 1.48 -12.58 -2.01
N GLU A 78 2.46 -12.97 -1.25
CA GLU A 78 3.74 -12.27 -1.19
C GLU A 78 4.90 -13.25 -1.24
N HIS A 79 5.88 -12.95 -2.10
CA HIS A 79 7.08 -13.76 -2.30
C HIS A 79 6.74 -15.26 -2.55
N GLU A 80 7.16 -16.14 -1.69
CA GLU A 80 6.99 -17.59 -1.82
C GLU A 80 5.51 -18.03 -1.91
N ASN A 81 4.61 -17.22 -1.37
CA ASN A 81 3.17 -17.47 -1.49
C ASN A 81 2.59 -17.00 -2.83
N ALA A 82 3.31 -16.18 -3.60
CA ALA A 82 2.91 -15.73 -4.93
C ALA A 82 3.42 -16.67 -6.03
N SER A 83 3.26 -17.98 -5.82
CA SER A 83 3.51 -18.99 -6.86
C SER A 83 2.40 -19.00 -7.92
N THR A 84 2.70 -19.53 -9.09
CA THR A 84 1.75 -19.67 -10.20
C THR A 84 0.45 -20.33 -9.74
N ALA A 85 0.53 -21.46 -9.06
CA ALA A 85 -0.64 -22.18 -8.58
C ALA A 85 -1.50 -21.32 -7.63
N ASN A 86 -0.87 -20.61 -6.69
CA ASN A 86 -1.58 -19.79 -5.71
C ASN A 86 -2.21 -18.54 -6.33
N VAL A 87 -1.53 -17.92 -7.30
CA VAL A 87 -2.03 -16.72 -7.98
C VAL A 87 -3.22 -17.08 -8.87
N TYR A 88 -3.12 -18.14 -9.68
CA TYR A 88 -4.24 -18.59 -10.51
C TYR A 88 -5.42 -19.08 -9.67
N ASP A 89 -5.19 -19.81 -8.56
CA ASP A 89 -6.25 -20.16 -7.61
C ASP A 89 -6.93 -18.92 -7.03
N ALA A 90 -6.16 -17.90 -6.64
CA ALA A 90 -6.72 -16.67 -6.09
C ALA A 90 -7.50 -15.87 -7.14
N LEU A 91 -7.02 -15.78 -8.38
CA LEU A 91 -7.78 -15.15 -9.46
C LEU A 91 -9.10 -15.89 -9.71
N GLU A 92 -9.07 -17.23 -9.82
CA GLU A 92 -10.26 -18.03 -10.12
C GLU A 92 -11.24 -18.10 -8.93
N ASN A 93 -10.76 -18.49 -7.75
CA ASN A 93 -11.65 -18.84 -6.64
C ASN A 93 -11.93 -17.65 -5.70
N TRP A 94 -11.01 -16.67 -5.58
CA TRP A 94 -11.18 -15.50 -4.73
C TRP A 94 -11.81 -14.33 -5.48
N LEU A 95 -11.32 -13.98 -6.69
CA LEU A 95 -11.88 -12.86 -7.44
C LEU A 95 -13.07 -13.26 -8.30
N ILE A 96 -12.91 -14.23 -9.25
CA ILE A 96 -13.94 -14.57 -10.23
C ILE A 96 -15.16 -15.18 -9.57
N LYS A 97 -14.99 -16.22 -8.75
CA LYS A 97 -16.10 -16.91 -8.06
C LYS A 97 -16.55 -16.18 -6.80
N GLY A 98 -15.64 -15.40 -6.18
CA GLY A 98 -15.90 -14.75 -4.91
C GLY A 98 -16.65 -13.43 -5.00
N ALA A 99 -16.69 -12.78 -6.17
CA ALA A 99 -17.33 -11.49 -6.37
C ALA A 99 -18.61 -11.61 -7.19
N GLY A 100 -19.67 -10.93 -6.76
CA GLY A 100 -20.94 -10.76 -7.49
C GLY A 100 -20.93 -9.53 -8.41
N PRO A 101 -22.05 -9.27 -9.11
CA PRO A 101 -22.13 -8.18 -10.10
C PRO A 101 -21.94 -6.77 -9.53
N ASP A 102 -22.37 -6.55 -8.30
CA ASP A 102 -22.36 -5.24 -7.64
C ASP A 102 -21.14 -5.03 -6.73
N ASP A 103 -20.31 -6.08 -6.56
CA ASP A 103 -19.13 -6.04 -5.71
C ASP A 103 -18.00 -5.28 -6.38
N ARG A 104 -17.15 -4.64 -5.56
CA ARG A 104 -15.91 -4.04 -6.02
C ARG A 104 -14.82 -5.11 -6.06
N VAL A 105 -14.05 -5.12 -7.13
CA VAL A 105 -12.88 -5.98 -7.28
C VAL A 105 -11.65 -5.10 -7.48
N LEU A 106 -10.58 -5.39 -6.73
CA LEU A 106 -9.28 -4.78 -6.96
C LEU A 106 -8.20 -5.86 -7.09
N PHE A 107 -7.47 -5.81 -8.18
CA PHE A 107 -6.26 -6.61 -8.38
C PHE A 107 -5.04 -5.69 -8.43
N TYR A 108 -4.02 -6.01 -7.64
CA TYR A 108 -2.75 -5.32 -7.65
C TYR A 108 -1.60 -6.31 -7.79
N PHE A 109 -0.64 -5.96 -8.64
CA PHE A 109 0.61 -6.69 -8.80
C PHE A 109 1.80 -5.77 -8.64
N SER A 110 2.85 -6.22 -7.93
CA SER A 110 4.17 -5.59 -7.86
C SER A 110 5.25 -6.66 -8.00
N GLY A 111 6.06 -6.54 -9.04
CA GLY A 111 7.11 -7.50 -9.37
C GLY A 111 7.82 -7.17 -10.67
N HIS A 112 8.58 -8.14 -11.19
CA HIS A 112 9.10 -8.06 -12.55
C HIS A 112 8.02 -8.35 -13.59
N GLY A 113 8.03 -7.61 -14.67
CA GLY A 113 7.43 -8.00 -15.94
C GLY A 113 8.50 -8.44 -16.93
N SER A 114 8.09 -9.10 -18.00
CA SER A 114 8.92 -9.50 -19.13
C SER A 114 8.06 -9.79 -20.35
N GLN A 115 8.68 -10.26 -21.43
CA GLN A 115 8.02 -10.72 -22.64
C GLN A 115 8.46 -12.16 -22.95
N ILE A 116 7.57 -12.97 -23.51
CA ILE A 116 7.88 -14.30 -24.03
C ILE A 116 7.50 -14.35 -25.52
N PRO A 117 8.02 -15.29 -26.33
CA PRO A 117 7.54 -15.45 -27.69
C PRO A 117 6.04 -15.71 -27.74
N ASP A 118 5.33 -14.97 -28.59
CA ASP A 118 3.90 -15.12 -28.83
C ASP A 118 3.55 -16.56 -29.23
N GLU A 119 2.60 -17.19 -28.53
CA GLU A 119 2.21 -18.57 -28.72
C GLU A 119 1.01 -18.73 -29.65
N ASN A 120 0.16 -17.73 -29.75
CA ASN A 120 -1.11 -17.77 -30.49
C ASN A 120 -1.10 -16.94 -31.79
N ASN A 121 -0.04 -16.15 -32.02
CA ASN A 121 0.20 -15.27 -33.16
C ASN A 121 -0.86 -14.17 -33.32
N ASP A 122 -1.31 -13.59 -32.22
CA ASP A 122 -2.22 -12.45 -32.23
C ASP A 122 -1.51 -11.12 -31.94
N GLU A 123 -0.25 -11.15 -31.48
CA GLU A 123 0.54 -9.96 -31.23
C GLU A 123 1.38 -9.53 -32.47
N ALA A 124 1.32 -8.22 -32.76
CA ALA A 124 1.99 -7.66 -33.95
C ALA A 124 3.52 -7.70 -33.85
N ASP A 125 4.09 -7.67 -32.64
CA ASP A 125 5.52 -7.73 -32.37
C ASP A 125 6.04 -9.16 -32.11
N GLN A 126 5.14 -10.16 -32.09
CA GLN A 126 5.42 -11.58 -31.85
C GLN A 126 5.87 -11.91 -30.41
N PHE A 127 5.42 -11.11 -29.43
CA PHE A 127 5.71 -11.35 -28.02
C PHE A 127 4.46 -11.16 -27.17
N ASP A 128 4.24 -12.07 -26.20
CA ASP A 128 3.26 -11.97 -25.12
C ASP A 128 3.90 -11.28 -23.91
N GLU A 129 3.21 -10.36 -23.27
CA GLU A 129 3.60 -9.74 -22.02
C GLU A 129 3.29 -10.65 -20.84
N VAL A 130 4.24 -10.70 -19.88
CA VAL A 130 4.11 -11.57 -18.73
C VAL A 130 4.50 -10.89 -17.43
N LEU A 131 3.79 -11.26 -16.36
CA LEU A 131 4.16 -10.96 -14.97
C LEU A 131 4.86 -12.17 -14.36
N LEU A 132 6.07 -11.96 -13.83
CA LEU A 132 6.87 -13.02 -13.25
C LEU A 132 6.35 -13.36 -11.85
N LEU A 133 6.08 -14.65 -11.60
CA LEU A 133 5.65 -15.16 -10.31
C LEU A 133 6.84 -15.79 -9.57
N HIS A 134 6.64 -16.17 -8.31
CA HIS A 134 7.74 -16.66 -7.48
C HIS A 134 8.48 -17.87 -8.09
N ASP A 135 7.76 -18.76 -8.73
CA ASP A 135 8.26 -20.00 -9.33
C ASP A 135 8.58 -19.87 -10.83
N THR A 136 8.69 -18.63 -11.35
CA THR A 136 9.15 -18.40 -12.72
C THR A 136 10.50 -19.08 -12.96
N ALA A 137 10.60 -19.80 -14.06
CA ALA A 137 11.78 -20.53 -14.47
C ALA A 137 12.01 -20.46 -15.96
N PHE A 138 13.29 -20.61 -16.39
CA PHE A 138 13.60 -20.79 -17.78
C PHE A 138 13.09 -22.14 -18.30
N SER A 139 12.57 -22.12 -19.51
CA SER A 139 12.13 -23.31 -20.22
C SER A 139 12.53 -23.20 -21.70
N GLU A 140 12.37 -24.26 -22.45
CA GLU A 140 12.55 -24.31 -23.87
C GLU A 140 11.28 -24.82 -24.55
N LYS A 141 10.78 -24.08 -25.52
CA LYS A 141 9.60 -24.46 -26.31
C LYS A 141 9.89 -24.22 -27.79
N HIS A 142 9.71 -25.26 -28.63
CA HIS A 142 9.99 -25.22 -30.07
C HIS A 142 11.42 -24.75 -30.45
N GLY A 143 12.43 -25.09 -29.59
CA GLY A 143 13.82 -24.68 -29.81
C GLY A 143 14.10 -23.21 -29.46
N ARG A 144 13.18 -22.52 -28.80
CA ARG A 144 13.35 -21.14 -28.30
C ARG A 144 13.30 -21.13 -26.77
N GLN A 145 14.15 -20.31 -26.17
CA GLN A 145 14.10 -20.06 -24.73
C GLN A 145 12.82 -19.27 -24.42
N THR A 146 12.11 -19.71 -23.39
CA THR A 146 10.90 -19.05 -22.87
C THR A 146 10.88 -19.07 -21.34
N LEU A 147 9.88 -18.45 -20.74
CA LEU A 147 9.63 -18.49 -19.31
C LEU A 147 8.37 -19.30 -19.00
N THR A 148 8.40 -20.05 -17.91
CA THR A 148 7.24 -20.71 -17.31
C THR A 148 7.03 -20.18 -15.92
N GLY A 149 5.87 -20.42 -15.31
CA GLY A 149 5.55 -19.90 -13.97
C GLY A 149 5.29 -18.40 -14.02
N VAL A 150 4.58 -17.94 -15.03
CA VAL A 150 4.23 -16.54 -15.28
C VAL A 150 2.72 -16.36 -15.34
N LEU A 151 2.26 -15.15 -15.20
CA LEU A 151 0.88 -14.74 -15.51
C LEU A 151 0.91 -13.98 -16.83
N LEU A 152 0.37 -14.59 -17.90
CA LEU A 152 0.20 -13.97 -19.20
C LEU A 152 -0.92 -12.93 -19.15
N ASP A 153 -0.76 -11.86 -19.90
CA ASP A 153 -1.78 -10.83 -20.08
C ASP A 153 -3.06 -11.37 -20.71
N ASP A 154 -2.97 -12.20 -21.75
CA ASP A 154 -4.09 -12.92 -22.34
C ASP A 154 -4.89 -13.74 -21.31
N HIS A 155 -4.20 -14.46 -20.44
CA HIS A 155 -4.85 -15.20 -19.37
C HIS A 155 -5.53 -14.29 -18.39
N LEU A 156 -4.92 -13.15 -18.03
CA LEU A 156 -5.53 -12.17 -17.15
C LEU A 156 -6.77 -11.55 -17.82
N ASN A 157 -6.69 -11.18 -19.10
CA ASN A 157 -7.82 -10.68 -19.88
C ASN A 157 -8.98 -11.68 -19.94
N HIS A 158 -8.68 -12.93 -20.24
CA HIS A 158 -9.70 -13.98 -20.26
C HIS A 158 -10.37 -14.17 -18.89
N MET A 159 -9.60 -14.08 -17.82
CA MET A 159 -10.12 -14.15 -16.43
C MET A 159 -11.01 -12.94 -16.11
N LEU A 160 -10.61 -11.74 -16.51
CA LEU A 160 -11.39 -10.51 -16.32
C LEU A 160 -12.74 -10.57 -17.05
N ALA A 161 -12.74 -11.08 -18.29
CA ALA A 161 -13.97 -11.26 -19.06
C ALA A 161 -14.98 -12.21 -18.39
N ARG A 162 -14.51 -13.11 -17.52
CA ARG A 162 -15.35 -14.05 -16.76
C ARG A 162 -15.85 -13.50 -15.42
N MET A 163 -15.33 -12.37 -14.97
CA MET A 163 -15.76 -11.74 -13.73
C MET A 163 -17.18 -11.20 -13.86
N LYS A 164 -18.01 -11.46 -12.86
CA LYS A 164 -19.37 -10.94 -12.78
C LYS A 164 -19.42 -9.48 -12.37
N SER A 165 -18.45 -9.04 -11.58
CA SER A 165 -18.33 -7.65 -11.12
C SER A 165 -18.24 -6.68 -12.30
N ARG A 166 -18.92 -5.54 -12.14
CA ARG A 166 -18.87 -4.40 -13.08
C ARG A 166 -18.12 -3.21 -12.53
N ASN A 167 -17.30 -3.43 -11.50
CA ASN A 167 -16.54 -2.40 -10.80
C ASN A 167 -15.15 -2.94 -10.44
N ILE A 168 -14.32 -3.10 -11.45
CA ILE A 168 -13.00 -3.72 -11.35
C ILE A 168 -11.93 -2.65 -11.53
N LEU A 169 -11.00 -2.57 -10.56
CA LEU A 169 -9.79 -1.76 -10.63
C LEU A 169 -8.56 -2.68 -10.65
N ILE A 170 -7.73 -2.51 -11.67
CA ILE A 170 -6.48 -3.23 -11.84
C ILE A 170 -5.34 -2.23 -11.70
N ILE A 171 -4.33 -2.58 -10.92
CA ILE A 171 -3.14 -1.76 -10.74
C ILE A 171 -1.91 -2.65 -10.94
N LEU A 172 -1.09 -2.33 -11.95
CA LEU A 172 0.10 -3.10 -12.29
C LEU A 172 1.36 -2.26 -12.10
N ASP A 173 2.19 -2.68 -11.16
CA ASP A 173 3.49 -2.09 -10.85
C ASP A 173 4.62 -3.00 -11.34
N ALA A 174 4.71 -3.11 -12.65
CA ALA A 174 5.71 -3.88 -13.39
C ALA A 174 5.97 -3.22 -14.75
N CYS A 175 7.08 -3.56 -15.40
CA CYS A 175 7.41 -3.14 -16.77
C CYS A 175 7.28 -4.33 -17.71
N HIS A 176 6.73 -4.12 -18.90
CA HIS A 176 6.47 -5.20 -19.85
C HIS A 176 7.37 -5.13 -21.09
N SER A 177 8.00 -3.99 -21.43
CA SER A 177 8.80 -3.87 -22.64
C SER A 177 10.32 -3.87 -22.40
N GLY A 178 11.03 -4.56 -23.28
CA GLY A 178 12.49 -4.63 -23.32
C GLY A 178 13.18 -3.49 -24.08
N SER A 179 12.42 -2.66 -24.82
CA SER A 179 12.96 -1.74 -25.82
C SER A 179 13.77 -0.54 -25.28
N ALA A 180 13.59 -0.16 -24.02
CA ALA A 180 14.27 1.00 -23.45
C ALA A 180 15.72 0.70 -23.03
N THR A 181 16.68 0.89 -23.94
CA THR A 181 18.13 0.72 -23.68
C THR A 181 18.78 1.85 -22.90
N LYS A 182 18.05 2.87 -22.47
CA LYS A 182 18.63 4.02 -21.76
C LYS A 182 18.95 3.68 -20.31
N ARG A 183 20.24 3.71 -19.95
CA ARG A 183 20.69 3.65 -18.56
C ARG A 183 20.07 4.80 -17.76
N MET A 184 19.22 4.44 -16.81
CA MET A 184 18.66 5.38 -15.86
C MET A 184 19.72 5.85 -14.89
N GLN A 185 20.06 7.14 -14.91
CA GLN A 185 20.83 7.79 -13.85
C GLN A 185 19.84 8.54 -12.96
N LEU A 186 19.53 7.95 -11.82
CA LEU A 186 18.73 8.61 -10.78
C LEU A 186 19.63 9.59 -10.03
N SER A 187 19.41 10.88 -10.22
CA SER A 187 20.11 11.94 -9.50
C SER A 187 19.17 12.60 -8.48
N SER A 188 18.58 11.84 -7.56
CA SER A 188 17.80 12.46 -6.51
C SER A 188 18.48 12.39 -5.15
N ARG A 189 18.52 13.51 -4.45
CA ARG A 189 18.95 13.57 -3.05
C ARG A 189 17.96 12.86 -2.10
N SER A 190 16.77 12.54 -2.57
CA SER A 190 15.67 11.99 -1.78
C SER A 190 15.63 10.46 -1.75
N PHE A 191 16.17 9.78 -2.77
CA PHE A 191 16.18 8.32 -2.84
C PHE A 191 17.61 7.80 -2.87
N GLN A 192 17.93 6.77 -2.07
CA GLN A 192 19.22 6.08 -2.15
C GLN A 192 19.29 5.29 -3.45
N THR A 193 19.85 5.90 -4.48
CA THR A 193 19.91 5.39 -5.86
C THR A 193 20.78 4.14 -6.02
N SER A 194 21.67 3.85 -5.07
CA SER A 194 22.62 2.73 -5.14
C SER A 194 21.95 1.33 -5.12
N GLN A 195 20.66 1.25 -4.78
CA GLN A 195 19.91 0.00 -4.73
C GLN A 195 18.62 0.02 -5.59
N ALA A 196 18.44 1.04 -6.42
CA ALA A 196 17.28 1.13 -7.30
C ALA A 196 17.39 0.10 -8.43
N LYS A 197 16.32 -0.64 -8.68
CA LYS A 197 16.22 -1.66 -9.74
C LYS A 197 15.01 -1.41 -10.62
N VAL A 198 15.18 -1.69 -11.90
CA VAL A 198 14.07 -1.70 -12.87
C VAL A 198 13.21 -2.93 -12.65
N LYS A 199 11.90 -2.77 -12.77
CA LYS A 199 10.93 -3.86 -12.65
C LYS A 199 10.74 -4.65 -13.97
N TYR A 200 11.75 -4.74 -14.80
CA TYR A 200 11.80 -5.54 -16.01
C TYR A 200 12.86 -6.61 -15.89
N PHE A 201 12.50 -7.86 -16.19
CA PHE A 201 13.41 -9.00 -16.22
C PHE A 201 13.90 -9.25 -17.63
N TYR A 202 15.21 -9.05 -17.85
CA TYR A 202 15.85 -9.28 -19.14
C TYR A 202 16.24 -10.73 -19.30
N TYR A 203 15.69 -11.38 -20.30
CA TYR A 203 16.27 -12.59 -20.85
C TYR A 203 16.27 -12.47 -22.39
N SER A 204 17.14 -13.19 -23.07
CA SER A 204 17.23 -13.12 -24.53
C SER A 204 16.66 -14.41 -25.12
N PRO A 205 15.44 -14.41 -25.63
CA PRO A 205 14.97 -15.51 -26.45
C PRO A 205 15.61 -15.39 -27.82
N SER A 206 16.86 -15.93 -27.97
CA SER A 206 17.64 -15.96 -29.22
C SER A 206 17.46 -14.78 -30.23
N LEU A 207 18.28 -13.81 -30.05
CA LEU A 207 19.13 -13.03 -30.95
C LEU A 207 18.57 -12.11 -32.02
N GLU A 208 17.35 -12.12 -32.53
CA GLU A 208 17.11 -11.31 -33.74
C GLU A 208 15.91 -10.35 -33.76
N ALA A 209 15.14 -10.30 -32.73
CA ALA A 209 14.04 -9.35 -32.68
C ALA A 209 13.68 -8.93 -31.22
N ALA A 210 14.44 -8.00 -30.67
CA ALA A 210 13.81 -7.08 -29.72
C ALA A 210 12.94 -6.14 -30.58
N GLY A 211 11.75 -6.55 -30.90
CA GLY A 211 10.73 -5.71 -31.51
C GLY A 211 10.46 -4.50 -30.59
N GLU A 212 9.98 -3.42 -31.14
CA GLU A 212 9.41 -2.33 -30.35
C GLU A 212 8.29 -2.98 -29.51
N GLY A 213 8.42 -2.97 -28.18
CA GLY A 213 7.57 -3.74 -27.30
C GLY A 213 6.09 -3.46 -27.52
N GLY A 214 5.29 -4.52 -27.52
CA GLY A 214 3.84 -4.47 -27.51
C GLY A 214 3.31 -3.85 -26.23
N SER A 215 2.08 -3.46 -26.23
CA SER A 215 1.34 -2.96 -25.07
C SER A 215 0.71 -4.14 -24.35
N PHE A 216 0.82 -4.19 -23.03
CA PHE A 216 0.07 -5.14 -22.22
C PHE A 216 -1.41 -5.09 -22.66
N ASP A 217 -2.02 -6.20 -23.04
CA ASP A 217 -3.30 -6.25 -23.76
C ASP A 217 -4.46 -5.57 -23.01
N LEU A 218 -4.36 -5.49 -21.66
CA LEU A 218 -5.24 -4.64 -20.84
C LEU A 218 -5.18 -3.15 -21.20
N MET A 219 -4.10 -2.70 -21.84
CA MET A 219 -3.89 -1.32 -22.26
C MET A 219 -4.09 -1.13 -23.78
N ASN A 220 -4.36 -2.20 -24.51
CA ASN A 220 -4.57 -2.14 -25.96
C ASN A 220 -5.84 -1.31 -26.29
N PRO A 221 -5.73 -0.23 -27.10
CA PRO A 221 -6.88 0.61 -27.44
C PRO A 221 -8.02 -0.14 -28.16
N GLN A 222 -7.74 -1.26 -28.81
CA GLN A 222 -8.73 -2.05 -29.55
C GLN A 222 -9.61 -2.89 -28.60
N THR A 223 -9.01 -3.46 -27.55
CA THR A 223 -9.74 -4.16 -26.48
C THR A 223 -10.46 -3.20 -25.55
N MET A 224 -9.96 -1.96 -25.42
CA MET A 224 -10.49 -0.91 -24.56
C MET A 224 -11.74 -0.20 -25.07
N GLN A 225 -11.90 -0.07 -26.38
CA GLN A 225 -13.02 0.65 -26.99
C GLN A 225 -14.31 -0.19 -27.08
N ALA A 226 -14.23 -1.48 -26.78
CA ALA A 226 -15.45 -2.27 -26.64
C ALA A 226 -16.25 -1.69 -25.46
N ASP A 227 -17.42 -1.13 -25.72
CA ASP A 227 -18.39 -0.53 -24.79
C ASP A 227 -18.84 -1.51 -23.66
N GLY A 228 -18.18 -2.66 -23.54
CA GLY A 228 -18.41 -3.74 -22.63
C GLY A 228 -17.31 -3.99 -21.59
N SER A 229 -16.19 -3.28 -21.59
CA SER A 229 -15.19 -3.48 -20.54
C SER A 229 -15.75 -3.08 -19.18
N HIS A 230 -15.56 -3.95 -18.18
CA HIS A 230 -16.07 -3.74 -16.82
C HIS A 230 -14.97 -3.34 -15.83
N TYR A 231 -13.80 -2.96 -16.34
CA TYR A 231 -12.63 -2.63 -15.54
C TYR A 231 -11.99 -1.30 -15.91
N VAL A 232 -11.18 -0.80 -14.98
CA VAL A 232 -10.17 0.23 -15.19
C VAL A 232 -8.83 -0.37 -14.84
N ALA A 233 -7.82 -0.16 -15.68
CA ALA A 233 -6.44 -0.54 -15.43
C ALA A 233 -5.56 0.72 -15.28
N ILE A 234 -4.69 0.73 -14.26
CA ILE A 234 -3.63 1.73 -14.08
C ILE A 234 -2.31 0.97 -14.07
N THR A 235 -1.42 1.28 -15.02
CA THR A 235 -0.08 0.70 -15.09
C THR A 235 0.96 1.72 -14.71
N ALA A 236 2.11 1.26 -14.20
CA ALA A 236 3.13 2.13 -13.65
C ALA A 236 3.84 2.98 -14.72
N CYS A 237 3.96 2.51 -15.95
CA CYS A 237 4.70 3.17 -17.03
C CYS A 237 4.12 2.82 -18.39
N ARG A 238 4.56 3.56 -19.40
CA ARG A 238 4.33 3.22 -20.84
C ARG A 238 5.16 2.01 -21.24
N ASP A 239 4.86 1.47 -22.40
CA ASP A 239 5.56 0.30 -22.92
C ASP A 239 7.05 0.55 -23.21
N ASP A 240 7.42 1.77 -23.58
CA ASP A 240 8.82 2.17 -23.82
C ASP A 240 9.53 2.71 -22.56
N GLU A 241 8.88 2.68 -21.42
CA GLU A 241 9.37 3.22 -20.15
C GLU A 241 9.63 2.13 -19.10
N LYS A 242 10.27 2.49 -17.99
CA LYS A 242 10.61 1.56 -16.91
C LYS A 242 10.27 2.13 -15.55
N THR A 243 9.44 1.44 -14.82
CA THR A 243 9.21 1.73 -13.38
C THR A 243 10.35 1.20 -12.52
N ILE A 244 10.50 1.76 -11.33
CA ILE A 244 11.67 1.57 -10.47
C ILE A 244 11.24 1.10 -9.09
N ALA A 245 11.83 -0.01 -8.65
CA ALA A 245 11.83 -0.45 -7.27
C ALA A 245 13.00 0.17 -6.51
N THR A 246 12.75 0.69 -5.33
CA THR A 246 13.75 1.21 -4.39
C THR A 246 13.66 0.44 -3.07
N ALA A 247 14.59 0.69 -2.15
CA ALA A 247 14.49 0.13 -0.80
C ALA A 247 13.27 0.66 0.00
N GLN A 248 12.67 1.78 -0.44
CA GLN A 248 11.47 2.39 0.15
C GLN A 248 10.17 1.95 -0.55
N GLY A 249 10.24 1.05 -1.51
CA GLY A 249 9.15 0.65 -2.37
C GLY A 249 9.29 1.20 -3.78
N SER A 250 8.33 0.88 -4.63
CA SER A 250 8.19 1.45 -5.95
C SER A 250 7.79 2.92 -5.88
N ILE A 251 8.40 3.75 -6.72
CA ILE A 251 8.04 5.17 -6.82
C ILE A 251 6.58 5.33 -7.27
N PHE A 252 6.10 4.45 -8.13
CA PHE A 252 4.70 4.43 -8.57
C PHE A 252 3.74 4.14 -7.40
N THR A 253 3.96 3.04 -6.68
CA THR A 253 3.10 2.68 -5.53
C THR A 253 3.17 3.71 -4.41
N LEU A 254 4.35 4.32 -4.18
CA LEU A 254 4.51 5.43 -3.25
C LEU A 254 3.66 6.65 -3.67
N GLY A 255 3.62 6.97 -4.96
CA GLY A 255 2.78 8.03 -5.51
C GLY A 255 1.30 7.77 -5.34
N LEU A 256 0.83 6.54 -5.64
CA LEU A 256 -0.55 6.13 -5.39
C LEU A 256 -0.92 6.29 -3.91
N TRP A 257 -0.06 5.81 -3.03
CA TRP A 257 -0.27 5.87 -1.58
C TRP A 257 -0.35 7.30 -1.06
N GLN A 258 0.57 8.16 -1.48
CA GLN A 258 0.58 9.58 -1.09
C GLN A 258 -0.68 10.29 -1.58
N THR A 259 -1.11 10.02 -2.82
CA THR A 259 -2.29 10.64 -3.43
C THR A 259 -3.57 10.22 -2.69
N VAL A 260 -3.78 8.91 -2.47
CA VAL A 260 -4.98 8.42 -1.76
C VAL A 260 -5.03 8.92 -0.33
N ARG A 261 -3.90 8.94 0.38
CA ARG A 261 -3.84 9.48 1.75
C ARG A 261 -4.18 10.95 1.81
N SER A 262 -3.63 11.75 0.90
CA SER A 262 -3.90 13.19 0.85
C SER A 262 -5.39 13.45 0.61
N ALA A 263 -6.01 12.76 -0.33
CA ALA A 263 -7.44 12.86 -0.59
C ALA A 263 -8.28 12.42 0.62
N ALA A 264 -7.96 11.28 1.23
CA ALA A 264 -8.66 10.77 2.41
C ALA A 264 -8.52 11.68 3.63
N ALA A 265 -7.36 12.33 3.81
CA ALA A 265 -7.11 13.25 4.92
C ALA A 265 -8.02 14.47 4.92
N VAL A 266 -8.34 15.00 3.75
CA VAL A 266 -9.21 16.18 3.59
C VAL A 266 -10.66 15.79 3.26
N GLY A 267 -10.95 14.50 3.14
CA GLY A 267 -12.29 13.99 2.80
C GLY A 267 -12.69 14.22 1.34
N ASP A 268 -11.71 14.42 0.47
CA ASP A 268 -11.94 14.59 -0.97
C ASP A 268 -12.27 13.25 -1.64
N LYS A 269 -13.01 13.39 -2.74
CA LYS A 269 -13.31 12.27 -3.64
C LYS A 269 -12.29 12.28 -4.76
N ILE A 270 -11.63 11.16 -4.98
CA ILE A 270 -10.70 10.98 -6.10
C ILE A 270 -11.21 9.90 -7.04
N THR A 271 -11.11 10.14 -8.33
CA THR A 271 -11.42 9.16 -9.38
C THR A 271 -10.15 8.39 -9.78
N PRO A 272 -10.24 7.22 -10.42
CA PRO A 272 -9.07 6.54 -10.99
C PRO A 272 -8.25 7.41 -11.95
N GLU A 273 -8.92 8.29 -12.73
CA GLU A 273 -8.26 9.22 -13.64
C GLU A 273 -7.44 10.29 -12.91
N GLU A 274 -8.01 10.88 -11.85
CA GLU A 274 -7.30 11.82 -10.98
C GLU A 274 -6.19 11.12 -10.18
N LEU A 275 -6.41 9.89 -9.71
CA LEU A 275 -5.39 9.10 -9.04
C LEU A 275 -4.16 8.89 -9.93
N GLN A 276 -4.37 8.50 -11.19
CA GLN A 276 -3.29 8.37 -12.17
C GLN A 276 -2.57 9.70 -12.42
N LEU A 277 -3.32 10.78 -12.61
CA LEU A 277 -2.76 12.10 -12.89
C LEU A 277 -1.92 12.64 -11.72
N GLU A 278 -2.44 12.59 -10.49
CA GLU A 278 -1.72 13.07 -9.31
C GLU A 278 -0.50 12.18 -8.99
N THR A 279 -0.61 10.86 -9.21
CA THR A 279 0.55 9.96 -9.12
C THR A 279 1.63 10.34 -10.15
N THR A 280 1.24 10.70 -11.38
CA THR A 280 2.18 11.17 -12.40
C THR A 280 2.91 12.44 -11.95
N LYS A 281 2.19 13.42 -11.41
CA LYS A 281 2.80 14.66 -10.88
C LYS A 281 3.79 14.35 -9.76
N PHE A 282 3.40 13.49 -8.81
CA PHE A 282 4.29 13.04 -7.73
C PHE A 282 5.58 12.44 -8.29
N ILE A 283 5.50 11.53 -9.27
CA ILE A 283 6.67 10.90 -9.89
C ILE A 283 7.58 11.95 -10.53
N GLN A 284 7.02 12.91 -11.27
CA GLN A 284 7.77 14.00 -11.91
C GLN A 284 8.50 14.89 -10.89
N GLU A 285 7.89 15.14 -9.75
CA GLU A 285 8.51 15.91 -8.66
C GLU A 285 9.64 15.13 -7.97
N GLN A 286 9.52 13.81 -7.85
CA GLN A 286 10.53 12.98 -7.20
C GLN A 286 11.73 12.70 -8.10
N ILE A 287 11.53 12.61 -9.41
CA ILE A 287 12.57 12.28 -10.39
C ILE A 287 13.04 13.58 -11.06
N GLN A 288 14.05 14.24 -10.49
CA GLN A 288 14.68 15.44 -11.05
C GLN A 288 15.69 15.08 -12.15
N SER A 289 15.28 14.37 -13.18
CA SER A 289 16.16 13.97 -14.27
C SER A 289 15.43 13.99 -15.59
N ASP A 290 15.96 14.67 -16.58
CA ASP A 290 15.44 14.70 -17.94
C ASP A 290 15.54 13.33 -18.66
N VAL A 291 16.15 12.33 -18.04
CA VAL A 291 16.57 11.08 -18.71
C VAL A 291 15.71 9.87 -18.33
N ALA A 292 14.87 9.95 -17.31
CA ALA A 292 14.26 8.75 -16.73
C ALA A 292 12.90 8.94 -16.06
N VAL A 293 12.09 9.88 -16.52
CA VAL A 293 10.71 10.01 -16.05
C VAL A 293 9.87 8.93 -16.73
N PHE A 294 9.06 8.22 -15.97
CA PHE A 294 8.05 7.30 -16.48
C PHE A 294 6.65 7.83 -16.16
N TYR A 295 5.69 7.46 -17.01
CA TYR A 295 4.36 8.03 -16.96
C TYR A 295 3.32 6.93 -16.75
N PRO A 296 2.70 6.85 -15.58
CA PRO A 296 1.57 5.95 -15.36
C PRO A 296 0.49 6.11 -16.43
N GLN A 297 -0.03 4.99 -16.87
CA GLN A 297 -1.10 4.95 -17.89
C GLN A 297 -2.43 4.56 -17.24
N ILE A 298 -3.53 4.97 -17.86
CA ILE A 298 -4.87 4.56 -17.46
C ILE A 298 -5.68 4.12 -18.66
N ALA A 299 -6.38 3.02 -18.49
CA ALA A 299 -7.13 2.35 -19.54
C ALA A 299 -8.47 1.82 -19.06
N GLY A 300 -9.29 1.34 -19.98
CA GLY A 300 -10.56 0.70 -19.67
C GLY A 300 -11.76 1.64 -19.71
N ASN A 301 -12.84 1.25 -19.04
CA ASN A 301 -14.15 1.88 -19.14
C ASN A 301 -14.16 3.34 -18.69
N ILE A 302 -14.55 4.25 -19.57
CA ILE A 302 -14.55 5.70 -19.34
C ILE A 302 -15.45 6.14 -18.18
N HIS A 303 -16.54 5.43 -17.92
CA HIS A 303 -17.44 5.74 -16.81
C HIS A 303 -16.82 5.31 -15.47
N LEU A 304 -16.13 4.18 -15.43
CA LEU A 304 -15.40 3.71 -14.24
C LEU A 304 -14.18 4.58 -13.96
N ARG A 305 -13.46 5.06 -14.99
CA ARG A 305 -12.31 5.98 -14.84
C ARG A 305 -12.72 7.27 -14.12
N LYS A 306 -13.94 7.76 -14.35
CA LYS A 306 -14.51 8.98 -13.76
C LYS A 306 -15.37 8.74 -12.54
N ARG A 307 -15.56 7.49 -12.13
CA ARG A 307 -16.33 7.14 -10.94
C ARG A 307 -15.47 7.37 -9.69
N PRO A 308 -15.92 8.20 -8.73
CA PRO A 308 -15.16 8.41 -7.51
C PRO A 308 -14.90 7.12 -6.75
N LEU A 309 -13.68 6.95 -6.27
CA LEU A 309 -13.32 5.91 -5.31
C LEU A 309 -13.99 6.22 -3.97
N ASN A 310 -14.53 5.19 -3.32
CA ASN A 310 -15.18 5.35 -2.02
C ASN A 310 -14.11 5.45 -0.91
N LEU A 311 -13.51 6.61 -0.76
CA LEU A 311 -12.52 6.82 0.30
C LEU A 311 -13.24 6.99 1.65
N VAL A 312 -12.75 6.27 2.63
CA VAL A 312 -13.08 6.52 4.04
C VAL A 312 -12.33 7.78 4.44
N SER A 313 -13.06 8.81 4.85
CA SER A 313 -12.44 10.05 5.31
C SER A 313 -11.60 9.77 6.55
N MET A 314 -10.31 10.07 6.49
CA MET A 314 -9.44 10.02 7.68
C MET A 314 -9.90 11.03 8.74
N ALA A 315 -10.59 12.09 8.33
CA ALA A 315 -11.24 13.03 9.25
C ALA A 315 -12.37 12.39 10.06
N ALA A 316 -13.05 11.35 9.53
CA ALA A 316 -14.06 10.58 10.28
C ALA A 316 -13.43 9.56 11.23
N GLU A 317 -12.22 9.12 10.95
CA GLU A 317 -11.37 8.28 11.83
C GLU A 317 -10.40 9.15 12.67
N ASN A 318 -10.66 10.44 12.82
CA ASN A 318 -9.85 11.35 13.61
C ASN A 318 -9.55 10.73 14.99
N GLY A 319 -8.31 10.30 15.17
CA GLY A 319 -7.86 9.66 16.39
C GLY A 319 -7.46 8.18 16.25
N PHE A 320 -7.52 7.55 15.06
CA PHE A 320 -7.12 6.13 14.92
C PHE A 320 -5.65 5.91 15.30
N LEU A 321 -4.72 6.68 14.74
CA LEU A 321 -3.30 6.58 15.09
C LEU A 321 -3.08 7.05 16.52
N ARG A 322 -3.75 8.12 16.93
CA ARG A 322 -3.76 8.63 18.30
C ARG A 322 -4.29 7.58 19.27
N GLN A 323 -5.40 6.93 18.97
CA GLN A 323 -5.98 5.87 19.81
C GLN A 323 -5.06 4.65 19.87
N LYS A 324 -4.48 4.25 18.73
CA LYS A 324 -3.53 3.14 18.64
C LYS A 324 -2.31 3.41 19.52
N LEU A 325 -1.69 4.59 19.41
CA LEU A 325 -0.56 5.00 20.25
C LEU A 325 -0.92 5.08 21.71
N ASN A 326 -2.07 5.65 22.04
CA ASN A 326 -2.56 5.69 23.44
C ASN A 326 -2.68 4.28 24.02
N THR A 327 -3.25 3.34 23.26
CA THR A 327 -3.37 1.92 23.68
C THR A 327 -2.00 1.28 23.89
N LEU A 328 -1.04 1.57 23.02
CA LEU A 328 0.32 1.05 23.14
C LEU A 328 1.01 1.59 24.39
N VAL A 329 0.93 2.90 24.66
CA VAL A 329 1.49 3.51 25.87
C VAL A 329 0.85 2.96 27.14
N HIS A 330 -0.46 2.72 27.13
CA HIS A 330 -1.17 2.13 28.30
C HIS A 330 -0.77 0.67 28.58
N LYS A 331 -0.35 -0.08 27.57
CA LYS A 331 0.12 -1.47 27.72
C LYS A 331 1.57 -1.59 28.21
N SER A 332 2.29 -0.48 28.30
CA SER A 332 3.67 -0.47 28.79
C SER A 332 3.69 -0.75 30.30
N HIS A 333 4.56 -1.66 30.72
CA HIS A 333 4.76 -2.01 32.13
C HIS A 333 5.53 -0.93 32.91
N GLU A 334 6.45 -0.25 32.22
CA GLU A 334 7.29 0.81 32.75
C GLU A 334 6.97 2.15 32.06
N LYS A 335 7.23 3.27 32.75
CA LYS A 335 6.92 4.61 32.23
C LYS A 335 8.19 5.36 31.84
N VAL A 336 8.15 5.91 30.62
CA VAL A 336 9.04 7.00 30.21
C VAL A 336 8.36 8.33 30.60
N TRP A 337 9.04 9.17 31.36
CA TRP A 337 8.54 10.51 31.63
C TRP A 337 8.96 11.43 30.52
N ILE A 338 8.00 12.15 29.95
CA ILE A 338 8.19 13.08 28.84
C ILE A 338 7.58 14.43 29.17
N LYS A 339 8.32 15.51 28.94
CA LYS A 339 7.89 16.88 29.17
C LYS A 339 8.38 17.79 28.04
N LEU A 340 7.54 18.73 27.64
CA LEU A 340 7.88 19.77 26.68
C LEU A 340 8.29 21.05 27.39
N ASN A 341 9.03 21.92 26.71
CA ASN A 341 9.39 23.26 27.21
C ASN A 341 8.17 24.17 27.38
N LYS A 342 7.09 23.95 26.60
CA LYS A 342 5.78 24.62 26.71
C LYS A 342 4.65 23.61 26.44
N ALA A 343 3.41 24.01 26.76
CA ALA A 343 2.21 23.23 26.41
C ALA A 343 1.57 23.70 25.09
N CYS A 344 1.71 24.99 24.75
CA CYS A 344 1.19 25.62 23.54
C CYS A 344 2.31 26.26 22.73
N PHE A 345 2.26 26.08 21.43
CA PHE A 345 3.27 26.56 20.46
C PHE A 345 2.61 27.31 19.32
N GLU A 346 3.26 28.37 18.87
CA GLU A 346 2.95 29.03 17.60
C GLU A 346 3.83 28.46 16.48
N PRO A 347 3.40 28.47 15.21
CA PRO A 347 4.24 28.05 14.09
C PRO A 347 5.57 28.78 14.07
N GLY A 348 6.67 28.04 13.89
CA GLY A 348 8.05 28.54 13.92
C GLY A 348 8.70 28.54 15.30
N GLU A 349 7.98 28.25 16.38
CA GLU A 349 8.58 28.20 17.70
C GLU A 349 9.35 26.92 17.99
N ALA A 350 10.50 27.07 18.67
CA ALA A 350 11.36 25.95 19.02
C ALA A 350 10.73 25.04 20.07
N LEU A 351 10.67 23.75 19.74
CA LEU A 351 10.17 22.68 20.61
C LEU A 351 11.36 21.95 21.25
N GLN A 352 11.30 21.78 22.57
CA GLN A 352 12.26 20.94 23.31
C GLN A 352 11.51 19.83 24.04
N ILE A 353 12.02 18.61 23.92
CA ILE A 353 11.43 17.40 24.52
C ILE A 353 12.42 16.86 25.56
N SER A 354 12.06 16.96 26.83
CA SER A 354 12.80 16.31 27.93
C SER A 354 12.22 14.93 28.19
N VAL A 355 13.07 13.91 28.20
CA VAL A 355 12.71 12.51 28.42
C VAL A 355 13.52 11.95 29.59
N TRP A 356 12.90 11.18 30.47
CA TRP A 356 13.57 10.40 31.53
C TRP A 356 13.34 8.93 31.26
N THR A 357 14.43 8.20 31.03
CA THR A 357 14.43 6.76 30.79
C THR A 357 14.67 6.00 32.08
N PRO A 358 13.85 4.99 32.45
CA PRO A 358 14.01 4.21 33.69
C PRO A 358 15.25 3.30 33.66
N GLU A 359 15.68 2.90 32.46
CA GLU A 359 16.81 2.01 32.22
C GLU A 359 17.50 2.35 30.86
N PRO A 360 18.70 1.80 30.60
CA PRO A 360 19.33 1.96 29.28
C PRO A 360 18.53 1.29 28.17
N GLY A 361 18.50 1.90 26.97
CA GLY A 361 17.80 1.35 25.81
C GLY A 361 17.86 2.26 24.60
N PHE A 362 17.01 1.97 23.61
CA PHE A 362 16.91 2.75 22.37
C PHE A 362 15.66 3.62 22.41
N LEU A 363 15.82 4.93 22.47
CA LEU A 363 14.71 5.88 22.54
C LEU A 363 14.13 6.17 21.15
N ASN A 364 12.80 6.08 21.04
CA ASN A 364 12.06 6.42 19.84
C ASN A 364 10.98 7.44 20.19
N ILE A 365 10.93 8.59 19.52
CA ILE A 365 9.93 9.64 19.75
C ILE A 365 9.12 9.84 18.48
N MET A 366 7.79 9.79 18.61
CA MET A 366 6.85 9.99 17.52
C MET A 366 5.82 11.03 17.89
N GLN A 367 5.37 11.78 16.88
CA GLN A 367 4.29 12.74 16.96
C GLN A 367 3.11 12.23 16.13
N ILE A 368 1.90 12.37 16.68
CA ILE A 368 0.67 12.35 15.91
C ILE A 368 0.13 13.76 15.86
N THR A 369 0.05 14.33 14.69
CA THR A 369 -0.44 15.69 14.44
C THR A 369 -1.93 15.82 14.72
N ALA A 370 -2.46 17.04 14.69
CA ALA A 370 -3.89 17.29 14.93
C ALA A 370 -4.79 16.62 13.88
N ASP A 371 -4.30 16.42 12.65
CA ASP A 371 -4.94 15.71 11.55
C ASP A 371 -4.58 14.21 11.48
N ASP A 372 -4.15 13.64 12.61
CA ASP A 372 -3.81 12.22 12.80
C ASP A 372 -2.66 11.69 11.92
N GLN A 373 -1.76 12.56 11.44
CA GLN A 373 -0.55 12.15 10.73
C GLN A 373 0.54 11.74 11.71
N ALA A 374 1.34 10.75 11.32
CA ALA A 374 2.40 10.22 12.18
C ALA A 374 3.78 10.67 11.67
N ILE A 375 4.58 11.25 12.55
CA ILE A 375 5.94 11.75 12.27
C ILE A 375 6.92 11.15 13.28
N VAL A 376 8.05 10.62 12.80
CA VAL A 376 9.16 10.20 13.66
C VAL A 376 10.05 11.43 13.93
N LEU A 377 10.08 11.87 15.18
CA LEU A 377 10.93 12.99 15.59
C LEU A 377 12.34 12.55 15.95
N PHE A 378 12.51 11.35 16.55
CA PHE A 378 13.78 10.79 16.97
C PHE A 378 13.72 9.26 17.02
N PRO A 379 14.77 8.52 16.51
CA PRO A 379 15.91 9.04 15.77
C PRO A 379 15.49 9.65 14.43
N ASN A 380 16.36 10.46 13.82
CA ASN A 380 16.10 11.09 12.54
C ASN A 380 17.36 11.08 11.65
N ARG A 381 17.24 11.58 10.40
CA ARG A 381 18.35 11.60 9.43
C ARG A 381 19.60 12.38 9.90
N TYR A 382 19.42 13.35 10.78
CA TYR A 382 20.51 14.18 11.32
C TYR A 382 21.15 13.55 12.55
N HIS A 383 20.41 12.68 13.25
CA HIS A 383 20.88 11.95 14.42
C HIS A 383 20.30 10.54 14.46
N PRO A 384 20.91 9.58 13.75
CA PRO A 384 20.41 8.21 13.63
C PRO A 384 20.65 7.33 14.85
N HIS A 385 21.52 7.76 15.77
CA HIS A 385 21.86 7.00 16.97
C HIS A 385 20.93 7.35 18.12
N ASN A 386 20.16 6.37 18.60
CA ASN A 386 19.14 6.54 19.63
C ASN A 386 19.41 5.69 20.89
N ALA A 387 20.59 5.07 21.00
CA ALA A 387 20.99 4.36 22.22
C ALA A 387 21.26 5.36 23.35
N LEU A 388 20.58 5.17 24.48
CA LEU A 388 20.69 6.04 25.65
C LEU A 388 20.96 5.23 26.92
N GLY A 389 21.68 5.85 27.87
CA GLY A 389 21.74 5.37 29.26
C GLY A 389 20.46 5.66 30.01
N GLN A 390 20.38 5.17 31.24
CA GLN A 390 19.35 5.57 32.20
C GLN A 390 19.50 7.06 32.55
N GLY A 391 18.41 7.80 32.65
CA GLY A 391 18.41 9.18 33.11
C GLY A 391 17.68 10.15 32.20
N LYS A 392 18.01 11.44 32.35
CA LYS A 392 17.38 12.54 31.62
C LYS A 392 18.16 12.91 30.35
N ILE A 393 17.44 13.06 29.26
CA ILE A 393 17.92 13.72 28.04
C ILE A 393 16.94 14.81 27.61
N THR A 394 17.44 15.91 27.04
CA THR A 394 16.59 16.94 26.41
C THR A 394 16.98 17.03 24.93
N LEU A 395 16.00 16.89 24.05
CA LEU A 395 16.16 16.89 22.60
C LEU A 395 15.58 18.18 21.99
N PRO A 396 16.27 18.77 21.00
CA PRO A 396 17.64 18.45 20.63
C PRO A 396 18.64 18.85 21.71
N THR A 397 19.74 18.12 21.82
CA THR A 397 20.89 18.54 22.66
C THR A 397 21.73 19.56 21.90
N GLY A 398 22.54 20.36 22.64
CA GLY A 398 23.45 21.32 22.00
C GLY A 398 24.58 20.71 21.12
N ARG A 399 24.63 19.36 21.02
CA ARG A 399 25.56 18.61 20.14
C ARG A 399 24.86 18.00 18.93
N MET A 400 23.52 18.17 18.81
CA MET A 400 22.74 17.68 17.70
C MET A 400 22.60 18.77 16.64
N ASP A 401 22.79 18.39 15.38
CA ASP A 401 22.73 19.30 14.24
C ASP A 401 21.33 19.37 13.63
N PHE A 402 20.33 19.56 14.49
CA PHE A 402 18.94 19.78 14.07
C PHE A 402 18.17 20.55 15.14
N GLU A 403 17.11 21.21 14.71
CA GLU A 403 16.12 21.84 15.57
C GLU A 403 14.75 21.15 15.41
N LEU A 404 13.98 21.11 16.50
CA LEU A 404 12.56 20.77 16.44
C LEU A 404 11.77 22.08 16.47
N VAL A 405 10.97 22.30 15.47
CA VAL A 405 10.14 23.50 15.31
C VAL A 405 8.69 23.10 15.23
N ALA A 406 7.82 23.84 15.90
CA ALA A 406 6.39 23.62 15.79
C ALA A 406 5.92 24.06 14.40
N GLU A 407 5.44 23.10 13.60
CA GLU A 407 4.85 23.33 12.28
C GLU A 407 3.61 22.46 12.13
N GLY A 408 2.74 22.80 11.18
CA GLY A 408 1.63 21.95 10.76
C GLY A 408 0.27 22.41 11.24
N PRO A 409 -0.73 21.55 11.12
CA PRO A 409 -2.11 21.96 11.41
C PRO A 409 -2.29 22.35 12.87
N SER A 410 -3.05 23.41 13.08
CA SER A 410 -3.44 23.85 14.42
C SER A 410 -4.26 22.76 15.12
N GLY A 411 -4.05 22.61 16.43
CA GLY A 411 -4.75 21.65 17.27
C GLY A 411 -3.81 20.81 18.14
N PRO A 412 -4.36 19.81 18.85
CA PRO A 412 -3.61 18.99 19.77
C PRO A 412 -2.71 17.98 19.03
N ASN A 413 -1.42 17.99 19.31
CA ASN A 413 -0.43 17.06 18.82
C ASN A 413 0.00 16.11 19.94
N LEU A 414 -0.13 14.79 19.71
CA LEU A 414 0.30 13.78 20.67
C LEU A 414 1.75 13.41 20.42
N ILE A 415 2.62 13.64 21.39
CA ILE A 415 4.03 13.22 21.34
C ILE A 415 4.21 12.03 22.29
N THR A 416 4.79 10.95 21.76
CA THR A 416 5.03 9.69 22.49
C THR A 416 6.49 9.32 22.45
N ALA A 417 6.99 8.78 23.55
CA ALA A 417 8.33 8.24 23.67
C ALA A 417 8.27 6.75 24.01
N PHE A 418 9.02 5.93 23.29
CA PHE A 418 9.16 4.50 23.50
C PHE A 418 10.62 4.15 23.73
N LEU A 419 10.90 3.39 24.77
CA LEU A 419 12.20 2.81 25.03
C LEU A 419 12.16 1.33 24.65
N THR A 420 13.09 0.89 23.82
CA THR A 420 13.19 -0.50 23.34
C THR A 420 14.55 -1.11 23.70
N ARG A 421 14.62 -2.43 23.83
CA ARG A 421 15.86 -3.18 24.09
C ARG A 421 16.78 -3.26 22.92
N SER A 422 16.19 -3.35 21.72
CA SER A 422 16.90 -3.41 20.46
C SER A 422 16.58 -2.17 19.63
N PRO A 423 17.51 -1.71 18.77
CA PRO A 423 17.22 -0.60 17.88
C PRO A 423 16.06 -0.99 16.96
N ILE A 424 15.10 -0.09 16.83
CA ILE A 424 14.12 -0.20 15.76
C ILE A 424 14.83 0.26 14.48
N ASN A 425 15.22 -0.71 13.63
CA ASN A 425 16.06 -0.52 12.45
C ASN A 425 15.38 0.28 11.33
N GLY A 426 14.68 1.37 11.69
CA GLY A 426 13.98 2.23 10.75
C GLY A 426 14.88 3.09 9.88
N PHE A 427 16.05 3.49 10.41
CA PHE A 427 16.93 4.45 9.74
C PHE A 427 18.10 3.85 8.97
N GLN A 428 18.51 2.63 9.25
CA GLN A 428 19.54 1.94 8.46
C GLN A 428 19.07 1.52 7.06
N SER A 429 17.75 1.43 6.85
CA SER A 429 17.12 1.09 5.58
C SER A 429 16.37 2.26 4.90
N GLY A 430 16.67 3.52 5.27
CA GLY A 430 16.01 4.70 4.73
C GLY A 430 14.53 4.81 5.13
N PHE A 431 14.12 5.95 5.58
CA PHE A 431 12.76 6.41 5.93
C PHE A 431 11.73 5.32 6.22
N LYS A 432 11.68 4.82 7.45
CA LYS A 432 10.45 4.25 7.96
C LYS A 432 9.52 5.39 8.38
N THR A 433 8.31 5.34 7.90
CA THR A 433 7.24 6.20 8.41
C THR A 433 6.97 5.86 9.89
N ALA A 434 6.37 6.76 10.65
CA ALA A 434 5.96 6.44 12.01
C ALA A 434 4.97 5.26 12.07
N GLN A 435 4.29 4.96 10.97
CA GLN A 435 3.44 3.77 10.83
C GLN A 435 4.24 2.47 10.81
N ASP A 436 5.43 2.45 10.21
CA ASP A 436 6.32 1.29 10.22
C ASP A 436 6.85 1.04 11.62
N VAL A 437 7.23 2.12 12.34
CA VAL A 437 7.60 2.03 13.75
C VAL A 437 6.43 1.53 14.58
N LEU A 438 5.21 2.01 14.34
CA LEU A 438 3.99 1.51 14.97
C LEU A 438 3.70 0.04 14.63
N ALA A 439 3.96 -0.39 13.41
CA ALA A 439 3.81 -1.78 13.00
C ALA A 439 4.81 -2.69 13.73
N GLU A 440 6.07 -2.26 13.90
CA GLU A 440 7.08 -2.98 14.68
C GLU A 440 6.75 -3.01 16.18
N LEU A 441 6.19 -1.93 16.71
CA LEU A 441 5.75 -1.83 18.09
C LEU A 441 4.43 -2.58 18.37
N SER A 442 3.66 -2.98 17.36
CA SER A 442 2.36 -3.62 17.54
C SER A 442 2.50 -5.15 17.68
N PRO A 443 1.95 -5.77 18.76
CA PRO A 443 2.02 -7.23 18.94
C PRO A 443 1.24 -8.03 17.90
N SER A 444 0.42 -7.39 17.07
CA SER A 444 -0.56 -8.04 16.18
C SER A 444 -0.10 -8.26 14.75
N SER A 445 1.17 -8.08 14.40
CA SER A 445 1.68 -8.55 13.10
C SER A 445 1.89 -10.07 13.15
N THR A 446 0.80 -10.80 13.37
CA THR A 446 0.77 -12.25 13.22
C THR A 446 0.87 -12.60 11.75
N ARG A 447 2.07 -12.95 11.29
CA ARG A 447 2.24 -13.87 10.17
C ARG A 447 3.53 -14.63 10.32
N SER A 448 3.37 -15.95 10.23
CA SER A 448 4.33 -17.04 10.36
C SER A 448 4.83 -17.30 11.78
N LEU A 449 4.97 -18.57 12.08
CA LEU A 449 5.64 -19.17 13.25
C LEU A 449 7.13 -18.76 13.27
N VAL A 450 7.38 -17.49 13.55
CA VAL A 450 8.68 -17.05 14.02
C VAL A 450 8.51 -16.81 15.50
N MET A 451 9.29 -17.53 16.32
CA MET A 451 9.40 -17.25 17.75
C MET A 451 9.76 -15.76 17.91
N ARG A 452 8.77 -14.90 18.19
CA ARG A 452 9.02 -13.56 18.65
C ARG A 452 9.44 -13.64 20.09
N ARG A 453 10.62 -13.14 20.39
CA ARG A 453 11.00 -12.80 21.76
C ARG A 453 9.89 -11.91 22.35
N ASN A 454 9.53 -12.14 23.60
CA ASN A 454 8.68 -11.27 24.37
C ASN A 454 9.10 -9.82 24.16
N SER A 455 8.11 -8.95 23.91
CA SER A 455 8.19 -7.54 23.57
C SER A 455 9.54 -6.88 23.87
N ASP A 456 10.21 -6.36 22.84
CA ASP A 456 11.44 -5.54 22.97
C ASP A 456 11.17 -4.19 23.68
N TRP A 457 9.99 -4.02 24.25
CA TRP A 457 9.58 -2.83 24.96
C TRP A 457 10.05 -2.85 26.38
N LEU A 458 10.69 -1.75 26.78
CA LEU A 458 11.05 -1.48 28.14
C LEU A 458 10.06 -0.55 28.80
N ALA A 459 9.79 0.60 28.17
CA ALA A 459 8.95 1.63 28.74
C ALA A 459 8.32 2.53 27.68
N ALA A 460 7.21 3.20 28.00
CA ALA A 460 6.61 4.21 27.13
C ALA A 460 6.00 5.37 27.92
N GLY A 461 5.89 6.53 27.27
CA GLY A 461 5.26 7.74 27.82
C GLY A 461 4.67 8.63 26.74
N LYS A 462 3.84 9.59 27.14
CA LYS A 462 3.21 10.53 26.22
C LYS A 462 3.00 11.90 26.84
N VAL A 463 2.91 12.92 25.97
CA VAL A 463 2.52 14.30 26.30
C VAL A 463 1.76 14.89 25.11
N THR A 464 0.92 15.88 25.34
CA THR A 464 0.22 16.62 24.30
C THR A 464 0.82 18.00 24.16
N ALA A 465 1.11 18.43 22.91
CA ALA A 465 1.45 19.79 22.54
C ALA A 465 0.27 20.41 21.81
N GLU A 466 -0.15 21.61 22.18
CA GLU A 466 -1.15 22.38 21.43
C GLU A 466 -0.42 23.28 20.45
N ILE A 467 -0.79 23.25 19.15
CA ILE A 467 -0.30 24.18 18.13
C ILE A 467 -1.47 25.11 17.77
N ARG A 468 -1.28 26.44 17.92
CA ARG A 468 -2.29 27.45 17.63
C ARG A 468 -1.71 28.53 16.73
N GLY A 469 -2.59 29.22 15.97
CA GLY A 469 -2.18 30.34 15.13
C GLY A 469 -1.52 31.48 15.93
N SER A 470 -0.80 32.35 15.24
CA SER A 470 -0.04 33.45 15.82
C SER A 470 -0.89 34.31 16.78
N GLY A 471 -0.37 34.56 17.97
CA GLY A 471 -1.03 35.32 19.03
C GLY A 471 -2.11 34.58 19.85
N GLN A 472 -2.32 33.28 19.60
CA GLN A 472 -3.36 32.48 20.27
C GLN A 472 -2.86 31.66 21.46
N CYS A 473 -1.55 31.47 21.61
CA CYS A 473 -0.94 30.87 22.81
C CYS A 473 -0.73 31.93 23.91
N ARG A 474 -1.76 32.63 24.35
CA ARG A 474 -1.64 33.50 25.53
C ARG A 474 -1.57 32.67 26.78
N LEU A 475 -0.63 33.05 27.65
CA LEU A 475 -0.38 32.46 28.96
C LEU A 475 -1.70 32.35 29.78
N GLU A 476 -2.11 31.12 30.10
CA GLU A 476 -2.88 30.83 31.30
C GLU A 476 -1.92 30.59 32.47
#